data_14a43e2c131c69f2322399b366a7425f
#
_entry.id   14a43e2c131c69f2322399b366a7425f
#
_cell.length_a   1.000
_cell.length_b   1.000
_cell.length_c   1.000
_cell.angle_alpha   90.00
_cell.angle_beta   90.00
_cell.angle_gamma   90.00
#
_symmetry.space_group_name_H-M   'P 1'
#
loop_
_entity.id
_entity.type
_entity.pdbx_description
1 polymer ?
#
loop_
_entity_poly.entity_id
_entity_poly.type
_entity_poly.pdbx_seq_one_letter_code
_entity_poly.pdbx_strand_id
1 'polypeptide(L)'
;MEDVLEVYSRPYDPNRPVVCMDEMNKQCIIEVRPTIPMLQGKPERYDSEYERNGGVNIFLAVEPLKGFRVTQVTDTRKRTDWALFIKDLVDVQYSGVDKVVLILDNLNTHSAGSLYEIFEPEEARRILNKLEIHHTPKHGSWLNMAEIELSCLSKQCLNRRIPDKETYEKEIAKWNHDRNYLQIGVDWQFTTKTARIKLKRLYPVQINKANNSQ
;
A
#
# COMPACT_ATOMS: atom_id res chain seq x y z
N MET A 1 -2.45 5.05 16.00
CA MET A 1 -2.63 3.59 16.13
C MET A 1 -4.09 3.24 16.40
N GLU A 2 -4.70 3.68 17.51
CA GLU A 2 -6.11 3.36 17.81
C GLU A 2 -7.06 3.90 16.73
N ASP A 3 -6.82 5.08 16.19
CA ASP A 3 -7.57 5.64 15.07
C ASP A 3 -7.67 4.67 13.87
N VAL A 4 -6.53 4.11 13.42
CA VAL A 4 -6.50 3.13 12.32
C VAL A 4 -7.22 1.83 12.69
N LEU A 5 -7.03 1.33 13.94
CA LEU A 5 -7.71 0.13 14.39
C LEU A 5 -9.24 0.33 14.52
N GLU A 6 -9.66 1.54 14.85
CA GLU A 6 -11.07 1.92 14.90
C GLU A 6 -11.69 1.95 13.50
N VAL A 7 -10.95 2.46 12.52
CA VAL A 7 -11.36 2.38 11.10
C VAL A 7 -11.53 0.93 10.66
N TYR A 8 -10.58 0.04 11.00
CA TYR A 8 -10.67 -1.39 10.64
C TYR A 8 -11.82 -2.13 11.32
N SER A 9 -12.33 -1.61 12.44
CA SER A 9 -13.49 -2.19 13.12
C SER A 9 -14.85 -1.75 12.56
N ARG A 10 -14.85 -0.79 11.63
CA ARG A 10 -16.08 -0.29 10.99
C ARG A 10 -16.72 -1.41 10.14
N PRO A 11 -18.04 -1.53 10.14
CA PRO A 11 -18.72 -2.41 9.19
C PRO A 11 -18.46 -1.98 7.76
N TYR A 12 -18.53 -2.92 6.83
CA TYR A 12 -18.38 -2.62 5.40
C TYR A 12 -19.46 -1.64 4.92
N ASP A 13 -19.02 -0.56 4.30
CA ASP A 13 -19.89 0.44 3.66
C ASP A 13 -19.41 0.67 2.21
N PRO A 14 -20.19 0.25 1.20
CA PRO A 14 -19.81 0.40 -0.20
C PRO A 14 -19.72 1.87 -0.66
N ASN A 15 -20.38 2.81 0.04
CA ASN A 15 -20.31 4.24 -0.25
C ASN A 15 -19.10 4.92 0.43
N ARG A 16 -18.49 4.24 1.39
CA ARG A 16 -17.31 4.73 2.13
C ARG A 16 -16.28 3.60 2.31
N PRO A 17 -15.75 3.04 1.21
CA PRO A 17 -14.80 1.95 1.28
C PRO A 17 -13.53 2.35 2.05
N VAL A 18 -13.04 1.42 2.86
CA VAL A 18 -11.73 1.54 3.52
C VAL A 18 -10.68 1.02 2.58
N VAL A 19 -9.75 1.87 2.20
CA VAL A 19 -8.67 1.57 1.25
C VAL A 19 -7.32 1.81 1.93
N CYS A 20 -6.47 0.80 1.95
CA CYS A 20 -5.10 0.89 2.43
C CYS A 20 -4.17 1.08 1.23
N MET A 21 -3.26 2.05 1.31
CA MET A 21 -2.33 2.36 0.23
C MET A 21 -0.90 2.37 0.75
N ASP A 22 0.02 1.86 -0.07
CA ASP A 22 1.46 1.89 0.18
C ASP A 22 2.23 1.74 -1.14
N GLU A 23 3.55 1.92 -1.09
CA GLU A 23 4.43 1.71 -2.24
C GLU A 23 5.67 0.90 -1.89
N MET A 24 6.23 0.24 -2.90
CA MET A 24 7.53 -0.40 -2.82
C MET A 24 8.36 -0.13 -4.06
N ASN A 25 9.69 -0.17 -3.91
CA ASN A 25 10.61 -0.13 -5.04
C ASN A 25 11.11 -1.53 -5.39
N LYS A 26 11.41 -1.74 -6.67
CA LYS A 26 12.04 -2.95 -7.19
C LYS A 26 13.13 -2.58 -8.19
N GLN A 27 14.20 -3.36 -8.20
CA GLN A 27 15.30 -3.21 -9.15
C GLN A 27 15.04 -4.04 -10.39
N CYS A 28 15.22 -3.45 -11.57
CA CYS A 28 15.24 -4.18 -12.82
C CYS A 28 16.58 -4.89 -12.95
N ILE A 29 16.53 -6.18 -13.26
CA ILE A 29 17.70 -7.06 -13.32
C ILE A 29 17.67 -7.87 -14.61
N ILE A 30 18.69 -7.69 -15.44
CA ILE A 30 18.89 -8.44 -16.68
C ILE A 30 19.79 -9.65 -16.38
N GLU A 31 19.41 -10.80 -16.90
CA GLU A 31 20.23 -12.01 -16.88
C GLU A 31 21.38 -11.87 -17.89
N VAL A 32 22.63 -12.05 -17.45
CA VAL A 32 23.81 -12.03 -18.33
C VAL A 32 23.90 -13.31 -19.17
N ARG A 33 23.45 -14.41 -18.59
CA ARG A 33 23.39 -15.71 -19.25
C ARG A 33 22.01 -16.33 -19.11
N PRO A 34 21.52 -17.06 -20.13
CA PRO A 34 20.21 -17.70 -20.05
C PRO A 34 20.15 -18.71 -18.87
N THR A 35 19.06 -18.68 -18.16
CA THR A 35 18.74 -19.63 -17.10
C THR A 35 18.68 -21.06 -17.66
N ILE A 36 19.29 -22.01 -16.97
CA ILE A 36 19.15 -23.44 -17.29
C ILE A 36 17.88 -23.94 -16.64
N PRO A 37 16.86 -24.34 -17.42
CA PRO A 37 15.58 -24.74 -16.89
C PRO A 37 15.67 -26.01 -16.03
N MET A 38 14.73 -26.16 -15.12
CA MET A 38 14.58 -27.34 -14.29
C MET A 38 14.34 -28.59 -15.15
N LEU A 39 15.03 -29.69 -14.81
CA LEU A 39 14.83 -31.02 -15.36
C LEU A 39 14.59 -32.00 -14.22
N GLN A 40 14.07 -33.20 -14.54
CA GLN A 40 13.84 -34.23 -13.52
C GLN A 40 15.12 -34.53 -12.74
N GLY A 41 15.10 -34.33 -11.42
CA GLY A 41 16.24 -34.52 -10.53
C GLY A 41 17.31 -33.41 -10.58
N LYS A 42 17.09 -32.34 -11.35
CA LYS A 42 18.00 -31.18 -11.43
C LYS A 42 17.21 -29.90 -11.22
N PRO A 43 17.50 -29.11 -10.16
CA PRO A 43 16.85 -27.82 -9.96
C PRO A 43 17.24 -26.83 -11.07
N GLU A 44 16.40 -25.84 -11.27
CA GLU A 44 16.72 -24.68 -12.10
C GLU A 44 18.03 -24.03 -11.64
N ARG A 45 18.85 -23.59 -12.59
CA ARG A 45 20.12 -22.89 -12.32
C ARG A 45 20.15 -21.57 -13.06
N TYR A 46 20.45 -20.52 -12.34
CA TYR A 46 20.68 -19.17 -12.88
C TYR A 46 22.10 -18.72 -12.51
N ASP A 47 22.67 -17.85 -13.33
CA ASP A 47 23.97 -17.27 -13.06
C ASP A 47 23.92 -16.35 -11.85
N SER A 48 25.00 -16.27 -11.08
CA SER A 48 25.15 -15.28 -10.02
C SER A 48 25.38 -13.87 -10.59
N GLU A 49 25.92 -13.76 -11.83
CA GLU A 49 26.12 -12.51 -12.52
C GLU A 49 24.79 -11.94 -13.04
N TYR A 50 24.62 -10.64 -12.94
CA TYR A 50 23.46 -9.92 -13.44
C TYR A 50 23.80 -8.45 -13.75
N GLU A 51 23.05 -7.83 -14.62
CA GLU A 51 23.13 -6.40 -14.91
C GLU A 51 21.96 -5.66 -14.28
N ARG A 52 22.26 -4.50 -13.66
CA ARG A 52 21.23 -3.61 -13.14
C ARG A 52 20.71 -2.71 -14.25
N ASN A 53 19.42 -2.75 -14.49
CA ASN A 53 18.73 -1.97 -15.53
C ASN A 53 17.72 -0.98 -14.91
N GLY A 54 18.21 -0.14 -14.00
CA GLY A 54 17.35 0.82 -13.32
C GLY A 54 16.45 0.20 -12.25
N GLY A 55 15.34 0.84 -11.99
CA GLY A 55 14.36 0.39 -11.00
C GLY A 55 12.99 0.98 -11.25
N VAL A 56 11.98 0.38 -10.64
CA VAL A 56 10.59 0.82 -10.70
C VAL A 56 10.03 1.00 -9.30
N ASN A 57 8.99 1.81 -9.19
CA ASN A 57 8.19 1.95 -7.98
C ASN A 57 6.78 1.44 -8.27
N ILE A 58 6.21 0.76 -7.31
CA ILE A 58 4.90 0.12 -7.43
C ILE A 58 4.01 0.72 -6.34
N PHE A 59 3.02 1.51 -6.75
CA PHE A 59 1.93 1.94 -5.89
C PHE A 59 0.87 0.86 -5.85
N LEU A 60 0.36 0.57 -4.67
CA LEU A 60 -0.71 -0.39 -4.45
C LEU A 60 -1.73 0.18 -3.48
N ALA A 61 -2.99 0.16 -3.88
CA ALA A 61 -4.13 0.42 -3.02
C ALA A 61 -4.98 -0.84 -2.94
N VAL A 62 -5.41 -1.23 -1.75
CA VAL A 62 -6.27 -2.40 -1.53
C VAL A 62 -7.47 -2.02 -0.66
N GLU A 63 -8.65 -2.48 -1.07
CA GLU A 63 -9.89 -2.48 -0.27
C GLU A 63 -9.99 -3.85 0.42
N PRO A 64 -9.57 -3.98 1.70
CA PRO A 64 -9.36 -5.27 2.33
C PRO A 64 -10.62 -6.12 2.44
N LEU A 65 -11.76 -5.52 2.73
CA LEU A 65 -13.02 -6.24 2.91
C LEU A 65 -13.65 -6.70 1.60
N LYS A 66 -13.44 -5.95 0.51
CA LYS A 66 -13.95 -6.31 -0.83
C LYS A 66 -12.97 -7.22 -1.58
N GLY A 67 -11.70 -7.20 -1.21
CA GLY A 67 -10.66 -7.90 -1.95
C GLY A 67 -10.38 -7.27 -3.32
N PHE A 68 -10.53 -5.95 -3.44
CA PHE A 68 -10.24 -5.19 -4.65
C PHE A 68 -8.92 -4.42 -4.54
N ARG A 69 -8.14 -4.41 -5.60
CA ARG A 69 -6.82 -3.76 -5.66
C ARG A 69 -6.66 -2.91 -6.88
N VAL A 70 -5.89 -1.85 -6.71
CA VAL A 70 -5.40 -0.98 -7.77
C VAL A 70 -3.88 -0.94 -7.68
N THR A 71 -3.19 -1.12 -8.79
CA THR A 71 -1.74 -1.06 -8.85
C THR A 71 -1.28 -0.16 -9.98
N GLN A 72 -0.18 0.55 -9.76
CA GLN A 72 0.47 1.38 -10.78
C GLN A 72 1.98 1.24 -10.67
N VAL A 73 2.66 1.07 -11.80
CA VAL A 73 4.12 1.03 -11.88
C VAL A 73 4.63 2.36 -12.42
N THR A 74 5.56 2.98 -11.70
CA THR A 74 6.13 4.29 -12.04
C THR A 74 7.66 4.25 -12.04
N ASP A 75 8.29 5.22 -12.69
CA ASP A 75 9.76 5.36 -12.66
C ASP A 75 10.25 5.98 -11.36
N THR A 76 9.40 6.78 -10.71
CA THR A 76 9.72 7.45 -9.44
C THR A 76 8.59 7.30 -8.44
N ARG A 77 8.83 7.71 -7.19
CA ARG A 77 7.82 7.84 -6.12
C ARG A 77 7.80 9.25 -5.55
N LYS A 78 7.72 10.22 -6.46
CA LYS A 78 7.65 11.62 -6.10
C LYS A 78 6.21 12.01 -5.71
N ARG A 79 6.06 13.22 -5.19
CA ARG A 79 4.74 13.80 -4.89
C ARG A 79 3.81 13.79 -6.10
N THR A 80 4.38 14.00 -7.29
CA THR A 80 3.64 13.94 -8.56
C THR A 80 3.04 12.55 -8.80
N ASP A 81 3.85 11.50 -8.63
CA ASP A 81 3.39 10.13 -8.86
C ASP A 81 2.27 9.75 -7.89
N TRP A 82 2.46 10.10 -6.61
CA TRP A 82 1.44 9.90 -5.58
C TRP A 82 0.16 10.69 -5.87
N ALA A 83 0.27 11.96 -6.22
CA ALA A 83 -0.88 12.82 -6.49
C ALA A 83 -1.70 12.32 -7.69
N LEU A 84 -1.03 11.86 -8.76
CA LEU A 84 -1.68 11.28 -9.93
C LEU A 84 -2.35 9.95 -9.58
N PHE A 85 -1.71 9.10 -8.78
CA PHE A 85 -2.30 7.84 -8.30
C PHE A 85 -3.55 8.09 -7.45
N ILE A 86 -3.51 9.06 -6.53
CA ILE A 86 -4.68 9.43 -5.72
C ILE A 86 -5.81 10.00 -6.59
N LYS A 87 -5.48 10.80 -7.60
CA LYS A 87 -6.49 11.31 -8.53
C LYS A 87 -7.17 10.17 -9.30
N ASP A 88 -6.40 9.23 -9.85
CA ASP A 88 -6.95 8.03 -10.52
C ASP A 88 -7.83 7.23 -9.57
N LEU A 89 -7.37 7.01 -8.35
CA LEU A 89 -8.12 6.30 -7.32
C LEU A 89 -9.51 6.92 -7.08
N VAL A 90 -9.57 8.24 -6.94
CA VAL A 90 -10.81 8.98 -6.65
C VAL A 90 -11.70 9.10 -7.88
N ASP A 91 -11.14 9.38 -9.06
CA ASP A 91 -11.90 9.75 -10.25
C ASP A 91 -12.31 8.55 -11.10
N VAL A 92 -11.52 7.49 -11.08
CA VAL A 92 -11.75 6.29 -11.89
C VAL A 92 -12.22 5.12 -11.04
N GLN A 93 -11.41 4.73 -10.05
CA GLN A 93 -11.65 3.49 -9.31
C GLN A 93 -12.82 3.60 -8.32
N TYR A 94 -12.98 4.77 -7.70
CA TYR A 94 -14.00 5.06 -6.69
C TYR A 94 -14.86 6.30 -7.04
N SER A 95 -15.11 6.52 -8.33
CA SER A 95 -15.88 7.70 -8.80
C SER A 95 -17.29 7.78 -8.23
N GLY A 96 -17.93 6.64 -8.01
CA GLY A 96 -19.33 6.53 -7.56
C GLY A 96 -19.53 6.55 -6.04
N VAL A 97 -18.46 6.59 -5.22
CA VAL A 97 -18.58 6.55 -3.76
C VAL A 97 -18.66 7.97 -3.16
N ASP A 98 -19.21 8.07 -1.96
CA ASP A 98 -19.29 9.36 -1.25
C ASP A 98 -17.89 9.82 -0.79
N LYS A 99 -17.15 8.92 -0.16
CA LYS A 99 -15.77 9.15 0.30
C LYS A 99 -14.96 7.85 0.25
N VAL A 100 -13.66 7.98 0.01
CA VAL A 100 -12.68 6.92 0.23
C VAL A 100 -12.03 7.14 1.59
N VAL A 101 -12.18 6.17 2.50
CA VAL A 101 -11.47 6.17 3.79
C VAL A 101 -10.08 5.61 3.53
N LEU A 102 -9.09 6.50 3.41
CA LEU A 102 -7.75 6.17 2.96
C LEU A 102 -6.78 6.02 4.13
N ILE A 103 -6.20 4.84 4.28
CA ILE A 103 -5.15 4.55 5.25
C ILE A 103 -3.81 4.48 4.53
N LEU A 104 -2.85 5.27 5.00
CA LEU A 104 -1.50 5.34 4.43
C LEU A 104 -0.46 5.63 5.52
N ASP A 105 0.80 5.49 5.19
CA ASP A 105 1.88 5.86 6.08
C ASP A 105 2.07 7.38 6.16
N ASN A 106 2.88 7.83 7.10
CA ASN A 106 3.11 9.25 7.33
C ASN A 106 4.35 9.77 6.55
N LEU A 107 4.47 9.38 5.28
CA LEU A 107 5.51 9.88 4.41
C LEU A 107 5.24 11.34 4.01
N ASN A 108 6.30 12.15 3.84
CA ASN A 108 6.16 13.56 3.45
C ASN A 108 5.52 13.76 2.06
N THR A 109 5.57 12.74 1.21
CA THR A 109 4.92 12.72 -0.10
C THR A 109 3.41 12.48 0.00
N HIS A 110 2.92 11.88 1.08
CA HIS A 110 1.53 11.48 1.32
C HIS A 110 0.75 12.55 2.09
N SER A 111 0.75 13.76 1.59
CA SER A 111 0.13 14.89 2.28
C SER A 111 -0.83 15.68 1.38
N ALA A 112 -1.78 16.36 2.01
CA ALA A 112 -2.65 17.29 1.31
C ALA A 112 -1.86 18.33 0.50
N GLY A 113 -0.72 18.79 1.02
CA GLY A 113 0.18 19.72 0.34
C GLY A 113 0.65 19.22 -1.01
N SER A 114 0.91 17.91 -1.15
CA SER A 114 1.35 17.32 -2.40
C SER A 114 0.31 17.44 -3.52
N LEU A 115 -0.99 17.43 -3.20
CA LEU A 115 -2.05 17.66 -4.18
C LEU A 115 -2.08 19.13 -4.65
N TYR A 116 -1.89 20.07 -3.73
CA TYR A 116 -1.85 21.51 -4.07
C TYR A 116 -0.56 21.90 -4.83
N GLU A 117 0.52 21.13 -4.73
CA GLU A 117 1.72 21.37 -5.53
C GLU A 117 1.56 20.91 -6.99
N ILE A 118 0.64 19.98 -7.25
CA ILE A 118 0.49 19.33 -8.57
C ILE A 118 -0.77 19.78 -9.31
N PHE A 119 -1.85 20.05 -8.58
CA PHE A 119 -3.13 20.44 -9.16
C PHE A 119 -3.49 21.87 -8.77
N GLU A 120 -4.32 22.51 -9.61
CA GLU A 120 -4.95 23.78 -9.25
C GLU A 120 -5.73 23.66 -7.94
N PRO A 121 -5.83 24.75 -7.13
CA PRO A 121 -6.41 24.69 -5.79
C PRO A 121 -7.82 24.10 -5.73
N GLU A 122 -8.66 24.40 -6.72
CA GLU A 122 -10.04 23.88 -6.81
C GLU A 122 -10.04 22.36 -6.98
N GLU A 123 -9.16 21.84 -7.85
CA GLU A 123 -9.05 20.42 -8.14
C GLU A 123 -8.43 19.66 -6.95
N ALA A 124 -7.37 20.19 -6.36
CA ALA A 124 -6.77 19.63 -5.15
C ALA A 124 -7.81 19.53 -4.02
N ARG A 125 -8.61 20.58 -3.84
CA ARG A 125 -9.67 20.61 -2.83
C ARG A 125 -10.78 19.61 -3.14
N ARG A 126 -11.18 19.48 -4.41
CA ARG A 126 -12.17 18.50 -4.85
C ARG A 126 -11.73 17.08 -4.50
N ILE A 127 -10.46 16.71 -4.82
CA ILE A 127 -9.89 15.41 -4.49
C ILE A 127 -9.89 15.19 -2.98
N LEU A 128 -9.40 16.14 -2.20
CA LEU A 128 -9.37 16.06 -0.74
C LEU A 128 -10.75 15.90 -0.12
N ASN A 129 -11.77 16.54 -0.67
CA ASN A 129 -13.15 16.42 -0.18
C ASN A 129 -13.72 15.00 -0.37
N LYS A 130 -13.16 14.20 -1.30
CA LYS A 130 -13.49 12.78 -1.51
C LYS A 130 -12.73 11.84 -0.58
N LEU A 131 -11.74 12.33 0.17
CA LEU A 131 -10.89 11.52 1.03
C LEU A 131 -11.21 11.75 2.52
N GLU A 132 -11.16 10.67 3.29
CA GLU A 132 -11.04 10.66 4.73
C GLU A 132 -9.70 9.98 5.04
N ILE A 133 -8.68 10.77 5.40
CA ILE A 133 -7.30 10.29 5.49
C ILE A 133 -6.95 9.92 6.93
N HIS A 134 -6.42 8.72 7.12
CA HIS A 134 -5.89 8.20 8.38
C HIS A 134 -4.44 7.78 8.19
N HIS A 135 -3.55 8.30 9.03
CA HIS A 135 -2.13 7.95 8.98
C HIS A 135 -1.77 6.90 10.01
N THR A 136 -0.95 5.91 9.60
CA THR A 136 -0.32 5.02 10.57
C THR A 136 0.66 5.81 11.46
N PRO A 137 0.87 5.41 12.71
CA PRO A 137 1.83 6.09 13.58
C PRO A 137 3.25 5.90 13.06
N LYS A 138 4.14 6.80 13.44
CA LYS A 138 5.57 6.68 13.16
C LYS A 138 6.08 5.31 13.67
N HIS A 139 6.78 4.57 12.83
CA HIS A 139 7.20 3.18 13.07
C HIS A 139 6.06 2.17 13.25
N GLY A 140 4.86 2.49 12.75
CA GLY A 140 3.68 1.64 12.80
C GLY A 140 3.16 1.20 11.43
N SER A 141 4.03 1.14 10.43
CA SER A 141 3.67 0.75 9.05
C SER A 141 3.01 -0.64 8.99
N TRP A 142 3.41 -1.56 9.88
CA TRP A 142 2.79 -2.88 10.03
C TRP A 142 1.27 -2.86 10.26
N LEU A 143 0.70 -1.71 10.66
CA LEU A 143 -0.75 -1.49 10.73
C LEU A 143 -1.39 -1.25 9.36
N ASN A 144 -0.59 -0.95 8.34
CA ASN A 144 -1.10 -0.74 6.99
C ASN A 144 -1.30 -2.10 6.29
N MET A 145 -2.56 -2.47 6.01
CA MET A 145 -2.83 -3.74 5.32
C MET A 145 -2.27 -3.80 3.90
N ALA A 146 -1.95 -2.66 3.28
CA ALA A 146 -1.28 -2.63 1.98
C ALA A 146 0.09 -3.33 2.02
N GLU A 147 0.82 -3.31 3.17
CA GLU A 147 2.08 -4.05 3.33
C GLU A 147 1.91 -5.57 3.19
N ILE A 148 0.76 -6.10 3.63
CA ILE A 148 0.43 -7.53 3.47
C ILE A 148 0.33 -7.85 1.98
N GLU A 149 -0.38 -7.02 1.22
CA GLU A 149 -0.56 -7.20 -0.22
C GLU A 149 0.73 -7.00 -1.00
N LEU A 150 1.56 -6.02 -0.65
CA LEU A 150 2.90 -5.84 -1.23
C LEU A 150 3.80 -7.05 -0.95
N SER A 151 3.72 -7.64 0.25
CA SER A 151 4.42 -8.88 0.57
C SER A 151 3.92 -10.06 -0.27
N CYS A 152 2.60 -10.17 -0.46
CA CYS A 152 2.01 -11.19 -1.32
C CYS A 152 2.45 -11.01 -2.78
N LEU A 153 2.38 -9.78 -3.32
CA LEU A 153 2.85 -9.44 -4.66
C LEU A 153 4.33 -9.81 -4.83
N SER A 154 5.16 -9.43 -3.86
CA SER A 154 6.59 -9.76 -3.90
C SER A 154 6.85 -11.25 -3.96
N LYS A 155 6.14 -12.06 -3.18
CA LYS A 155 6.36 -13.52 -3.11
C LYS A 155 5.75 -14.28 -4.27
N GLN A 156 4.57 -13.88 -4.72
CA GLN A 156 3.79 -14.63 -5.72
C GLN A 156 4.16 -14.25 -7.16
N CYS A 157 4.53 -12.99 -7.39
CA CYS A 157 4.74 -12.45 -8.72
C CYS A 157 6.18 -11.98 -8.97
N LEU A 158 6.80 -11.30 -7.99
CA LEU A 158 8.05 -10.58 -8.18
C LEU A 158 9.28 -11.28 -7.57
N ASN A 159 9.15 -12.51 -7.11
CA ASN A 159 10.27 -13.27 -6.52
C ASN A 159 11.16 -13.92 -7.61
N ARG A 160 11.58 -13.10 -8.57
CA ARG A 160 12.46 -13.46 -9.68
C ARG A 160 13.13 -12.21 -10.24
N ARG A 161 14.12 -12.39 -11.11
CA ARG A 161 14.72 -11.28 -11.85
C ARG A 161 13.76 -10.82 -12.96
N ILE A 162 13.49 -9.52 -13.00
CA ILE A 162 12.60 -8.89 -13.99
C ILE A 162 13.42 -7.80 -14.67
N PRO A 163 13.56 -7.82 -16.01
CA PRO A 163 14.55 -7.01 -16.70
C PRO A 163 14.18 -5.53 -16.85
N ASP A 164 12.88 -5.22 -16.93
CA ASP A 164 12.41 -3.88 -17.32
C ASP A 164 11.03 -3.56 -16.75
N LYS A 165 10.66 -2.29 -16.87
CA LYS A 165 9.39 -1.75 -16.40
C LYS A 165 8.19 -2.38 -17.10
N GLU A 166 8.24 -2.58 -18.40
CA GLU A 166 7.14 -3.14 -19.19
C GLU A 166 6.79 -4.56 -18.69
N THR A 167 7.81 -5.35 -18.41
CA THR A 167 7.63 -6.68 -17.83
C THR A 167 7.00 -6.60 -16.43
N TYR A 168 7.44 -5.64 -15.58
CA TYR A 168 6.78 -5.39 -14.28
C TYR A 168 5.31 -5.04 -14.45
N GLU A 169 4.98 -4.11 -15.34
CA GLU A 169 3.60 -3.67 -15.60
C GLU A 169 2.71 -4.85 -16.02
N LYS A 170 3.17 -5.66 -16.96
CA LYS A 170 2.45 -6.83 -17.47
C LYS A 170 2.20 -7.88 -16.40
N GLU A 171 3.23 -8.23 -15.64
CA GLU A 171 3.13 -9.26 -14.60
C GLU A 171 2.25 -8.82 -13.43
N ILE A 172 2.40 -7.57 -13.01
CA ILE A 172 1.59 -6.99 -11.92
C ILE A 172 0.14 -6.86 -12.34
N ALA A 173 -0.13 -6.42 -13.58
CA ALA A 173 -1.50 -6.32 -14.11
C ALA A 173 -2.20 -7.68 -14.10
N LYS A 174 -1.51 -8.74 -14.52
CA LYS A 174 -2.05 -10.10 -14.48
C LYS A 174 -2.33 -10.56 -13.06
N TRP A 175 -1.35 -10.41 -12.16
CA TRP A 175 -1.52 -10.78 -10.75
C TRP A 175 -2.68 -10.02 -10.10
N ASN A 176 -2.79 -8.71 -10.37
CA ASN A 176 -3.86 -7.86 -9.87
C ASN A 176 -5.23 -8.31 -10.37
N HIS A 177 -5.33 -8.60 -11.68
CA HIS A 177 -6.55 -9.13 -12.30
C HIS A 177 -7.01 -10.42 -11.63
N ASP A 178 -6.11 -11.40 -11.49
CA ASP A 178 -6.43 -12.72 -10.92
C ASP A 178 -6.90 -12.61 -9.46
N ARG A 179 -6.22 -11.78 -8.66
CA ARG A 179 -6.62 -11.57 -7.26
C ARG A 179 -7.93 -10.80 -7.10
N ASN A 180 -8.20 -9.83 -7.98
CA ASN A 180 -9.46 -9.09 -7.99
C ASN A 180 -10.61 -10.00 -8.43
N TYR A 181 -10.38 -10.86 -9.41
CA TYR A 181 -11.38 -11.86 -9.84
C TYR A 181 -11.76 -12.81 -8.70
N LEU A 182 -10.80 -13.25 -7.92
CA LEU A 182 -11.00 -14.12 -6.76
C LEU A 182 -11.48 -13.38 -5.50
N GLN A 183 -11.54 -12.04 -5.52
CA GLN A 183 -11.94 -11.19 -4.39
C GLN A 183 -11.22 -11.56 -3.08
N ILE A 184 -9.89 -11.81 -3.16
CA ILE A 184 -9.10 -12.22 -2.01
C ILE A 184 -8.94 -11.04 -1.05
N GLY A 185 -9.70 -11.03 0.04
CA GLY A 185 -9.68 -10.00 1.07
C GLY A 185 -8.63 -10.25 2.17
N VAL A 186 -8.60 -9.34 3.13
CA VAL A 186 -7.80 -9.45 4.35
C VAL A 186 -8.74 -9.42 5.55
N ASP A 187 -8.68 -10.45 6.39
CA ASP A 187 -9.43 -10.52 7.64
C ASP A 187 -8.54 -10.04 8.80
N TRP A 188 -8.74 -8.79 9.19
CA TRP A 188 -7.93 -8.13 10.22
C TRP A 188 -8.43 -8.46 11.63
N GLN A 189 -7.61 -9.18 12.39
CA GLN A 189 -7.98 -9.68 13.72
C GLN A 189 -7.46 -8.83 14.89
N PHE A 190 -6.53 -7.90 14.65
CA PHE A 190 -5.90 -7.12 15.70
C PHE A 190 -6.74 -5.89 16.05
N THR A 191 -7.30 -5.88 17.27
CA THR A 191 -8.24 -4.84 17.74
C THR A 191 -7.56 -3.85 18.67
N THR A 192 -8.21 -2.69 18.91
CA THR A 192 -7.81 -1.69 19.91
C THR A 192 -7.66 -2.32 21.30
N LYS A 193 -8.57 -3.23 21.69
CA LYS A 193 -8.48 -3.96 22.97
C LYS A 193 -7.21 -4.80 23.05
N THR A 194 -6.89 -5.52 21.98
CA THR A 194 -5.66 -6.32 21.88
C THR A 194 -4.42 -5.44 21.89
N ALA A 195 -4.46 -4.30 21.19
CA ALA A 195 -3.36 -3.33 21.15
C ALA A 195 -3.03 -2.79 22.56
N ARG A 196 -4.02 -2.39 23.34
CA ARG A 196 -3.85 -1.89 24.70
C ARG A 196 -3.15 -2.89 25.62
N ILE A 197 -3.39 -4.18 25.41
CA ILE A 197 -2.75 -5.25 26.18
C ILE A 197 -1.34 -5.55 25.65
N LYS A 198 -1.22 -5.90 24.38
CA LYS A 198 0.04 -6.38 23.79
C LYS A 198 1.07 -5.27 23.61
N LEU A 199 0.61 -4.04 23.35
CA LEU A 199 1.46 -2.89 23.06
C LEU A 199 1.45 -1.86 24.20
N LYS A 200 1.19 -2.28 25.42
CA LYS A 200 1.14 -1.40 26.60
C LYS A 200 2.34 -0.45 26.72
N ARG A 201 3.53 -0.88 26.29
CA ARG A 201 4.77 -0.07 26.34
C ARG A 201 4.75 1.14 25.39
N LEU A 202 3.90 1.15 24.37
CA LEU A 202 3.76 2.25 23.41
C LEU A 202 2.79 3.33 23.88
N TYR A 203 2.02 3.05 24.93
CA TYR A 203 1.09 4.03 25.50
C TYR A 203 1.81 4.91 26.52
N PRO A 204 1.51 6.22 26.55
CA PRO A 204 2.10 7.11 27.55
C PRO A 204 1.70 6.68 28.97
N VAL A 205 2.64 6.78 29.88
CA VAL A 205 2.37 6.54 31.28
C VAL A 205 1.45 7.64 31.79
N GLN A 206 0.30 7.26 32.40
CA GLN A 206 -0.60 8.22 33.01
C GLN A 206 0.10 8.93 34.17
N ILE A 207 0.20 10.24 34.09
CA ILE A 207 0.65 11.06 35.22
C ILE A 207 -0.53 11.11 36.19
N ASN A 208 -0.45 10.37 37.29
CA ASN A 208 -1.43 10.45 38.38
C ASN A 208 -1.44 11.90 38.88
N LYS A 209 -2.54 12.62 38.67
CA LYS A 209 -2.85 13.93 39.29
C LYS A 209 -3.26 13.76 40.76
N ALA A 210 -2.64 12.87 41.49
CA ALA A 210 -2.85 12.72 42.91
C ALA A 210 -1.58 13.22 43.60
N ASN A 211 -1.51 14.51 43.89
CA ASN A 211 -0.82 15.15 45.01
C ASN A 211 -0.67 16.67 44.76
N ASN A 212 -1.78 17.39 44.73
CA ASN A 212 -1.79 18.81 45.08
C ASN A 212 -3.06 19.10 45.90
N SER A 213 -3.07 18.59 47.09
CA SER A 213 -3.97 19.01 48.15
C SER A 213 -3.15 18.96 49.47
N GLN A 214 -2.34 19.97 49.65
CA GLN A 214 -1.90 20.45 50.96
C GLN A 214 -1.86 21.97 50.94
#